data_f560f72012ac2b9912beda0236d92b10
#
_entry.id   f560f72012ac2b9912beda0236d92b10
#
_cell.length_a   1.000
_cell.length_b   1.000
_cell.length_c   1.000
_cell.angle_alpha   90.00
_cell.angle_beta   90.00
_cell.angle_gamma   90.00
#
_symmetry.space_group_name_H-M   'P 1'
#
loop_
_entity.id
_entity.type
_entity.pdbx_description
1 polymer ?
#
loop_
_entity_poly.entity_id
_entity_poly.type
_entity_poly.pdbx_seq_one_letter_code
_entity_poly.pdbx_strand_id
1 'polypeptide(L)'
;MHNTSMMKQRAKRTDRNHIIYELVLPAGNYIGVTAKTESTVLKSVRARAAKHFYRAKAETKNWLLCEALRGLESKEQIEIRVHEIVRGKADAHKREVEIRREVRPTLNTDTRGD
;
A
#
# COMPACT_ATOMS: atom_id res chain seq x y z
N MET A 1 29.43 24.36 6.58
CA MET A 1 29.23 23.90 6.58
C MET A 1 28.69 23.44 6.46
N HIS A 2 28.68 23.17 6.36
CA HIS A 2 28.32 22.70 6.23
C HIS A 2 27.63 22.16 6.16
N ASN A 3 27.52 22.12 6.11
CA ASN A 3 27.03 21.43 6.04
C ASN A 3 26.14 21.13 6.04
N THR A 4 25.98 21.26 6.12
CA THR A 4 25.00 21.16 6.15
C THR A 4 24.06 20.87 5.39
N SER A 5 24.05 21.04 4.99
CA SER A 5 23.19 20.97 4.08
C SER A 5 22.97 19.81 3.52
N MET A 6 23.74 19.32 3.33
CA MET A 6 23.67 18.14 2.82
C MET A 6 22.58 17.45 3.22
N MET A 7 22.14 17.68 4.21
CA MET A 7 21.17 16.94 4.66
C MET A 7 20.01 17.04 3.91
N LYS A 8 19.83 17.92 3.27
CA LYS A 8 18.70 18.05 2.65
C LYS A 8 18.41 17.16 1.65
N GLN A 9 19.31 16.59 1.18
CA GLN A 9 19.01 15.80 0.14
C GLN A 9 18.19 14.69 0.47
N ARG A 10 18.07 14.33 1.65
CA ARG A 10 17.36 13.23 1.96
C ARG A 10 15.93 13.38 1.74
N ALA A 11 15.47 14.46 1.30
CA ALA A 11 14.07 14.63 1.07
C ALA A 11 13.55 13.67 0.03
N LYS A 12 14.36 13.26 -0.90
CA LYS A 12 13.92 12.33 -1.89
C LYS A 12 14.55 11.01 -1.71
N ARG A 13 13.90 10.15 -0.98
CA ARG A 13 14.45 8.85 -0.72
C ARG A 13 13.81 7.84 -1.65
N THR A 14 14.36 7.68 -2.83
CA THR A 14 13.82 6.73 -3.78
C THR A 14 14.33 5.32 -3.55
N ASP A 15 15.36 5.18 -2.71
CA ASP A 15 15.96 3.89 -2.46
C ASP A 15 15.52 3.26 -1.15
N ARG A 16 14.48 3.77 -0.51
CA ARG A 16 14.04 3.16 0.73
C ARG A 16 13.30 1.88 0.45
N ASN A 17 13.14 1.07 1.48
CA ASN A 17 12.40 -0.17 1.35
C ASN A 17 10.92 0.12 1.14
N HIS A 18 10.34 -0.65 0.25
CA HIS A 18 8.90 -0.60 -0.01
C HIS A 18 8.34 -1.98 0.25
N ILE A 19 7.08 -2.03 0.65
CA ILE A 19 6.44 -3.27 1.07
C ILE A 19 5.29 -3.53 0.11
N ILE A 20 5.29 -4.70 -0.51
CA ILE A 20 4.16 -5.14 -1.33
C ILE A 20 3.28 -5.96 -0.41
N TYR A 21 2.05 -5.52 -0.24
CA TYR A 21 1.14 -6.09 0.73
C TYR A 21 -0.18 -6.48 0.09
N GLU A 22 -0.91 -7.31 0.79
CA GLU A 22 -2.24 -7.68 0.37
C GLU A 22 -3.19 -7.43 1.51
N LEU A 23 -4.33 -6.81 1.21
CA LEU A 23 -5.42 -6.64 2.16
C LEU A 23 -6.49 -7.65 1.79
N VAL A 24 -6.88 -8.47 2.76
CA VAL A 24 -7.90 -9.49 2.52
C VAL A 24 -9.13 -9.08 3.30
N LEU A 25 -10.22 -8.89 2.57
CA LEU A 25 -11.50 -8.47 3.14
C LEU A 25 -12.56 -9.50 2.78
N PRO A 26 -13.71 -9.46 3.44
CA PRO A 26 -14.79 -10.39 3.05
C PRO A 26 -15.18 -10.27 1.59
N ALA A 27 -15.11 -9.05 1.02
CA ALA A 27 -15.52 -8.84 -0.36
C ALA A 27 -14.45 -9.22 -1.38
N GLY A 28 -13.21 -9.41 -0.96
CA GLY A 28 -12.13 -9.74 -1.90
C GLY A 28 -10.79 -9.29 -1.38
N ASN A 29 -9.83 -9.22 -2.29
CA ASN A 29 -8.47 -8.87 -1.89
C ASN A 29 -7.88 -7.78 -2.77
N TYR A 30 -6.92 -7.07 -2.23
CA TYR A 30 -6.29 -5.92 -2.86
C TYR A 30 -4.78 -6.00 -2.65
N ILE A 31 -4.01 -5.79 -3.70
CA ILE A 31 -2.55 -5.74 -3.63
C ILE A 31 -2.10 -4.30 -3.80
N GLY A 32 -1.25 -3.84 -2.91
CA GLY A 32 -0.72 -2.49 -2.97
C GLY A 32 0.74 -2.44 -2.59
N VAL A 33 1.31 -1.26 -2.68
CA VAL A 33 2.70 -1.05 -2.28
C VAL A 33 2.77 0.22 -1.44
N THR A 34 3.57 0.20 -0.39
CA THR A 34 3.78 1.36 0.45
C THR A 34 5.24 1.43 0.87
N ALA A 35 5.73 2.62 1.11
CA ALA A 35 7.07 2.77 1.67
C ALA A 35 7.05 2.29 3.11
N LYS A 36 8.20 1.83 3.60
CA LYS A 36 8.32 1.49 5.01
C LYS A 36 8.48 2.78 5.79
N THR A 37 7.41 3.24 6.37
CA THR A 37 7.37 4.53 7.06
C THR A 37 7.41 4.39 8.57
N GLU A 38 7.15 3.19 9.09
CA GLU A 38 7.12 2.97 10.53
C GLU A 38 8.29 2.09 10.95
N SER A 39 8.41 1.85 12.23
CA SER A 39 9.54 1.10 12.76
C SER A 39 9.56 -0.34 12.30
N THR A 40 8.42 -0.92 11.97
CA THR A 40 8.38 -2.28 11.46
C THR A 40 7.58 -2.34 10.17
N VAL A 41 7.78 -3.42 9.44
CA VAL A 41 7.05 -3.65 8.20
C VAL A 41 5.56 -3.73 8.47
N LEU A 42 5.16 -4.48 9.47
CA LEU A 42 3.75 -4.66 9.74
C LEU A 42 3.08 -3.36 10.19
N LYS A 43 3.77 -2.55 10.99
CA LYS A 43 3.21 -1.25 11.37
C LYS A 43 3.03 -0.35 10.18
N SER A 44 3.97 -0.39 9.22
CA SER A 44 3.86 0.42 8.02
C SER A 44 2.62 0.02 7.21
N VAL A 45 2.38 -1.27 7.05
CA VAL A 45 1.22 -1.73 6.29
C VAL A 45 -0.08 -1.42 7.04
N ARG A 46 -0.08 -1.59 8.36
CA ARG A 46 -1.28 -1.24 9.15
C ARG A 46 -1.61 0.23 9.04
N ALA A 47 -0.59 1.09 9.04
CA ALA A 47 -0.83 2.53 8.88
C ALA A 47 -1.43 2.82 7.51
N ARG A 48 -0.95 2.15 6.49
CA ARG A 48 -1.47 2.34 5.14
C ARG A 48 -2.90 1.81 5.03
N ALA A 49 -3.17 0.65 5.63
CA ALA A 49 -4.51 0.09 5.61
C ALA A 49 -5.50 0.99 6.35
N ALA A 50 -5.08 1.55 7.48
CA ALA A 50 -5.93 2.48 8.21
C ALA A 50 -6.23 3.72 7.39
N LYS A 51 -5.23 4.22 6.65
CA LYS A 51 -5.45 5.38 5.80
C LYS A 51 -6.47 5.04 4.72
N HIS A 52 -6.37 3.89 4.08
CA HIS A 52 -7.36 3.46 3.11
C HIS A 52 -8.75 3.40 3.73
N PHE A 53 -8.84 2.82 4.93
CA PHE A 53 -10.13 2.65 5.58
C PHE A 53 -10.79 4.00 5.87
N TYR A 54 -10.04 4.93 6.46
CA TYR A 54 -10.62 6.22 6.81
C TYR A 54 -10.93 7.06 5.58
N ARG A 55 -10.11 6.97 4.55
CA ARG A 55 -10.40 7.69 3.32
C ARG A 55 -11.63 7.14 2.63
N ALA A 56 -11.83 5.83 2.67
CA ALA A 56 -13.01 5.24 2.07
C ALA A 56 -14.28 5.71 2.77
N LYS A 57 -14.21 5.89 4.10
CA LYS A 57 -15.38 6.36 4.85
C LYS A 57 -15.66 7.84 4.59
N ALA A 58 -14.62 8.61 4.31
CA ALA A 58 -14.77 10.06 4.15
C ALA A 58 -15.05 10.50 2.71
N GLU A 59 -14.62 9.70 1.74
CA GLU A 59 -14.72 10.08 0.33
C GLU A 59 -15.79 9.27 -0.37
N THR A 60 -16.21 9.77 -1.53
CA THR A 60 -17.29 9.12 -2.26
C THR A 60 -16.79 8.39 -3.51
N LYS A 61 -15.51 8.09 -3.56
CA LYS A 61 -14.96 7.39 -4.71
C LYS A 61 -15.55 5.99 -4.83
N ASN A 62 -15.71 5.55 -6.06
CA ASN A 62 -16.34 4.26 -6.32
C ASN A 62 -15.34 3.17 -6.68
N TRP A 63 -14.12 3.28 -6.20
CA TRP A 63 -13.15 2.23 -6.42
C TRP A 63 -13.60 0.98 -5.68
N LEU A 64 -13.33 -0.17 -6.25
CA LEU A 64 -13.74 -1.42 -5.64
C LEU A 64 -13.23 -1.57 -4.21
N LEU A 65 -11.98 -1.19 -3.97
CA LEU A 65 -11.45 -1.25 -2.62
C LEU A 65 -12.22 -0.33 -1.68
N CYS A 66 -12.53 0.89 -2.12
CA CYS A 66 -13.26 1.83 -1.28
C CYS A 66 -14.64 1.29 -0.92
N GLU A 67 -15.33 0.69 -1.88
CA GLU A 67 -16.65 0.13 -1.59
C GLU A 67 -16.56 -1.00 -0.59
N ALA A 68 -15.55 -1.86 -0.74
CA ALA A 68 -15.38 -2.96 0.18
C ALA A 68 -15.05 -2.47 1.58
N LEU A 69 -14.22 -1.42 1.68
CA LEU A 69 -13.85 -0.88 2.99
C LEU A 69 -15.01 -0.19 3.67
N ARG A 70 -15.89 0.47 2.89
CA ARG A 70 -17.05 1.11 3.49
C ARG A 70 -18.00 0.12 4.12
N GLY A 71 -17.99 -1.11 3.65
CA GLY A 71 -18.83 -2.15 4.22
C GLY A 71 -18.32 -2.72 5.52
N LEU A 72 -17.09 -2.38 5.91
CA LEU A 72 -16.54 -2.91 7.16
C LEU A 72 -16.98 -2.05 8.33
N GLU A 73 -17.17 -2.68 9.47
CA GLU A 73 -17.48 -1.95 10.70
C GLU A 73 -16.22 -1.42 11.36
N SER A 74 -15.09 -2.09 11.16
CA SER A 74 -13.87 -1.75 11.85
C SER A 74 -12.68 -2.12 10.97
N LYS A 75 -11.61 -1.33 11.08
CA LYS A 75 -10.40 -1.63 10.32
C LYS A 75 -9.74 -2.93 10.78
N GLU A 76 -10.09 -3.42 11.95
CA GLU A 76 -9.56 -4.70 12.41
C GLU A 76 -10.08 -5.88 11.61
N GLN A 77 -11.10 -5.67 10.80
CA GLN A 77 -11.60 -6.73 9.93
C GLN A 77 -10.73 -6.93 8.70
N ILE A 78 -9.75 -6.10 8.49
CA ILE A 78 -8.84 -6.21 7.36
C ILE A 78 -7.71 -7.16 7.75
N GLU A 79 -7.57 -8.25 7.01
CA GLU A 79 -6.42 -9.13 7.21
C GLU A 79 -5.28 -8.63 6.33
N ILE A 80 -4.08 -8.56 6.87
CA ILE A 80 -2.92 -8.04 6.16
C ILE A 80 -1.95 -9.17 5.88
N ARG A 81 -1.49 -9.27 4.64
CA ARG A 81 -0.43 -10.19 4.26
C ARG A 81 0.69 -9.41 3.61
N VAL A 82 1.93 -9.71 3.96
CA VAL A 82 3.09 -9.08 3.35
C VAL A 82 3.65 -10.03 2.32
N HIS A 83 3.70 -9.59 1.07
CA HIS A 83 4.21 -10.43 0.00
C HIS A 83 5.72 -10.32 -0.14
N GLU A 84 6.23 -9.08 -0.17
CA GLU A 84 7.63 -8.93 -0.47
C GLU A 84 8.11 -7.55 -0.07
N ILE A 85 9.38 -7.42 0.29
CA ILE A 85 9.98 -6.13 0.58
C ILE A 85 11.01 -5.88 -0.52
N VAL A 86 10.86 -4.75 -1.21
CA VAL A 86 11.69 -4.43 -2.35
C VAL A 86 12.32 -3.06 -2.14
N ARG A 87 13.61 -2.98 -2.34
CA ARG A 87 14.29 -1.71 -2.20
C ARG A 87 14.12 -0.90 -3.46
N GLY A 88 13.74 0.36 -3.32
CA GLY A 88 13.55 1.26 -4.43
C GLY A 88 12.11 1.29 -4.91
N LYS A 89 11.61 2.50 -5.15
CA LYS A 89 10.21 2.68 -5.51
C LYS A 89 9.90 2.08 -6.87
N ALA A 90 10.76 2.31 -7.85
CA ALA A 90 10.49 1.84 -9.20
C ALA A 90 10.48 0.32 -9.27
N ASP A 91 11.45 -0.32 -8.61
CA ASP A 91 11.51 -1.77 -8.60
C ASP A 91 10.34 -2.36 -7.83
N ALA A 92 9.91 -1.69 -6.76
CA ALA A 92 8.78 -2.17 -6.00
C ALA A 92 7.49 -2.11 -6.83
N HIS A 93 7.27 -1.05 -7.59
CA HIS A 93 6.09 -0.96 -8.43
C HIS A 93 6.11 -2.01 -9.54
N LYS A 94 7.29 -2.25 -10.11
CA LYS A 94 7.42 -3.27 -11.13
C LYS A 94 7.07 -4.64 -10.57
N ARG A 95 7.58 -4.92 -9.37
CA ARG A 95 7.32 -6.21 -8.73
C ARG A 95 5.85 -6.34 -8.33
N GLU A 96 5.23 -5.26 -7.91
CA GLU A 96 3.82 -5.28 -7.55
C GLU A 96 2.96 -5.66 -8.75
N VAL A 97 3.28 -5.15 -9.93
CA VAL A 97 2.54 -5.52 -11.14
C VAL A 97 2.66 -7.02 -11.41
N GLU A 98 3.87 -7.56 -11.22
CA GLU A 98 4.07 -9.00 -11.42
C GLU A 98 3.23 -9.81 -10.45
N ILE A 99 3.21 -9.42 -9.19
CA ILE A 99 2.45 -10.13 -8.17
C ILE A 99 0.96 -10.02 -8.46
N ARG A 100 0.48 -8.85 -8.91
CA ARG A 100 -0.93 -8.73 -9.25
C ARG A 100 -1.32 -9.64 -10.39
N ARG A 101 -0.43 -9.85 -11.35
CA ARG A 101 -0.71 -10.77 -12.45
C ARG A 101 -0.83 -12.21 -11.96
N GLU A 102 -0.06 -12.56 -10.94
CA GLU A 102 -0.10 -13.91 -10.40
C GLU A 102 -1.30 -14.12 -9.48
N VAL A 103 -1.56 -13.18 -8.61
CA VAL A 103 -2.60 -13.31 -7.59
C VAL A 103 -3.98 -12.96 -8.13
N ARG A 104 -4.05 -11.99 -9.05
CA ARG A 104 -5.31 -11.52 -9.61
C ARG A 104 -6.27 -11.04 -8.54
N PRO A 105 -5.87 -10.01 -7.80
CA PRO A 105 -6.73 -9.51 -6.72
C PRO A 105 -8.02 -8.92 -7.27
N THR A 106 -9.12 -9.16 -6.59
CA THR A 106 -10.43 -8.77 -7.10
C THR A 106 -10.78 -7.32 -6.82
N LEU A 107 -10.09 -6.67 -5.88
CA LEU A 107 -10.44 -5.31 -5.50
C LEU A 107 -9.53 -4.25 -6.09
N ASN A 108 -8.57 -4.61 -6.91
CA ASN A 108 -7.76 -3.62 -7.60
C ASN A 108 -8.56 -3.09 -8.78
N THR A 109 -8.80 -1.78 -8.77
CA THR A 109 -9.64 -1.17 -9.77
C THR A 109 -8.90 -0.69 -10.99
N ASP A 110 -7.64 -0.42 -10.84
CA ASP A 110 -6.91 0.26 -11.88
C ASP A 110 -6.43 -0.68 -12.95
N THR A 111 -7.33 -1.42 -13.47
CA THR A 111 -6.96 -2.35 -14.51
C THR A 111 -6.66 -1.67 -15.82
N ARG A 112 -7.15 -0.46 -15.96
CA ARG A 112 -6.90 0.23 -17.21
C ARG A 112 -5.45 0.52 -17.42
N GLY A 113 -4.66 0.50 -16.41
CA GLY A 113 -3.25 0.73 -16.55
C GLY A 113 -2.46 -0.53 -16.78
N ASP A 114 -3.11 -1.61 -16.76
CA ASP A 114 -2.42 -2.89 -16.82
C ASP A 114 -2.23 -3.40 -18.21
#